data_71c9f62cff5c7fda400740b5f3be71bc
#
_entry.id   71c9f62cff5c7fda400740b5f3be71bc
#
_cell.length_a   1.000
_cell.length_b   1.000
_cell.length_c   1.000
_cell.angle_alpha   90.00
_cell.angle_beta   90.00
_cell.angle_gamma   90.00
#
_symmetry.space_group_name_H-M   'P 1'
#
loop_
_entity.id
_entity.type
_entity.pdbx_description
1 polymer ?
#
loop_
_entity_poly.entity_id
_entity_poly.type
_entity_poly.pdbx_seq_one_letter_code
_entity_poly.pdbx_strand_id
1 'polypeptide(L)'
;MQNLFDSRIEKLQAQMRKDGLKAYVIPATDPHMSEECTAYFARERFYFCPFKGSDGTLLVTLDGYFIYTDGRFWTEAEGDIKGSSCILMYQGKEGVLSIPQYVKQNNLYPLGLDKKLLSRQELAAYFSDDTHEIRQASYRHMVDDLPELPHDKIFKIDDSLLSTTLEERIKNVLEDTKEHNADALILPLLDDIAYVLGYRGNDIPCTPVFYSYLYLTAEGEVTLFIDKERLPLDFPSFIRVLPYEDFYAFLETRKDIKTLIDPFRTNAYIASLLSHPVFAPSPAFEQKSIKGPVEVRNTKEIQAIDGIALLKLQKYLLDTPIEEIDEYKARIFVDRARRENPRCFDLSFETIAALDDNAAMMHYAPSETNHKTADKNSQLLLVDSGGQYYGGTTDTTRTFLIGKEISEEVKHDYTLTLKSQIALSTTIFEKGCSGHSLDIKAREIMWKEGLDYKCGTGHGVGYMSCVHEGPIGFRFYDRPNRLDNGELKPGHIITVEPGVYKPHKYGIRLENNLLVKEAFTTSDGIFYSFETITYFPYDRRGIDLSLLTDEELQWLNDYHKMTEEVLKPLCPRELLSLLEDLCKEIKR
;
A
#
# COMPACT_ATOMS: atom_id res chain seq x y z
N MET A 1 -37.68 -2.40 -7.09
CA MET A 1 -36.98 -1.17 -7.51
C MET A 1 -35.72 -1.59 -8.23
N GLN A 2 -35.43 -1.02 -9.38
CA GLN A 2 -34.18 -1.29 -10.10
C GLN A 2 -33.00 -0.81 -9.23
N ASN A 3 -31.94 -1.60 -9.19
CA ASN A 3 -30.73 -1.23 -8.45
C ASN A 3 -30.11 0.04 -9.07
N LEU A 4 -29.64 0.96 -8.25
CA LEU A 4 -29.07 2.23 -8.70
C LEU A 4 -27.91 2.02 -9.70
N PHE A 5 -27.04 1.05 -9.41
CA PHE A 5 -25.88 0.73 -10.27
C PHE A 5 -26.33 0.16 -11.61
N ASP A 6 -27.31 -0.75 -11.63
CA ASP A 6 -27.87 -1.28 -12.89
C ASP A 6 -28.41 -0.16 -13.79
N SER A 7 -29.11 0.83 -13.20
CA SER A 7 -29.60 2.00 -13.93
C SER A 7 -28.47 2.88 -14.50
N ARG A 8 -27.37 3.06 -13.74
CA ARG A 8 -26.18 3.80 -14.20
C ARG A 8 -25.49 3.06 -15.35
N ILE A 9 -25.36 1.73 -15.25
CA ILE A 9 -24.79 0.88 -16.28
C ILE A 9 -25.64 0.92 -17.57
N GLU A 10 -26.96 0.86 -17.49
CA GLU A 10 -27.84 0.99 -18.67
C GLU A 10 -27.62 2.33 -19.42
N LYS A 11 -27.45 3.43 -18.67
CA LYS A 11 -27.13 4.74 -19.28
C LYS A 11 -25.76 4.71 -19.95
N LEU A 12 -24.76 4.13 -19.30
CA LEU A 12 -23.40 3.97 -19.84
C LEU A 12 -23.44 3.13 -21.12
N GLN A 13 -24.10 1.98 -21.09
CA GLN A 13 -24.27 1.10 -22.27
C GLN A 13 -24.99 1.80 -23.43
N ALA A 14 -26.00 2.64 -23.14
CA ALA A 14 -26.66 3.43 -24.15
C ALA A 14 -25.72 4.46 -24.81
N GLN A 15 -24.82 5.06 -24.03
CA GLN A 15 -23.79 5.96 -24.55
C GLN A 15 -22.72 5.19 -25.35
N MET A 16 -22.25 4.05 -24.85
CA MET A 16 -21.31 3.17 -25.56
C MET A 16 -21.85 2.77 -26.95
N ARG A 17 -23.15 2.44 -27.05
CA ARG A 17 -23.77 2.13 -28.35
C ARG A 17 -23.75 3.31 -29.34
N LYS A 18 -23.96 4.54 -28.85
CA LYS A 18 -23.86 5.75 -29.68
C LYS A 18 -22.43 5.98 -30.15
N ASP A 19 -21.46 5.71 -29.31
CA ASP A 19 -20.03 5.88 -29.60
C ASP A 19 -19.44 4.70 -30.38
N GLY A 20 -20.24 3.66 -30.64
CA GLY A 20 -19.86 2.46 -31.39
C GLY A 20 -18.86 1.58 -30.66
N LEU A 21 -18.87 1.58 -29.31
CA LEU A 21 -18.05 0.71 -28.48
C LEU A 21 -18.80 -0.56 -28.14
N LYS A 22 -18.09 -1.70 -28.09
CA LYS A 22 -18.64 -2.98 -27.62
C LYS A 22 -18.32 -3.24 -26.15
N ALA A 23 -17.23 -2.70 -25.64
CA ALA A 23 -16.87 -2.77 -24.23
C ALA A 23 -16.15 -1.49 -23.78
N TYR A 24 -16.15 -1.28 -22.45
CA TYR A 24 -15.44 -0.19 -21.79
C TYR A 24 -14.80 -0.69 -20.49
N VAL A 25 -13.53 -0.31 -20.26
CA VAL A 25 -12.75 -0.71 -19.09
C VAL A 25 -12.57 0.49 -18.16
N ILE A 26 -12.90 0.31 -16.88
CA ILE A 26 -12.73 1.30 -15.82
C ILE A 26 -11.84 0.71 -14.72
N PRO A 27 -10.55 1.00 -14.67
CA PRO A 27 -9.65 0.54 -13.63
C PRO A 27 -9.86 1.31 -12.31
N ALA A 28 -9.25 0.82 -11.23
CA ALA A 28 -9.21 1.49 -9.93
C ALA A 28 -7.97 2.38 -9.78
N THR A 29 -7.58 3.08 -10.84
CA THR A 29 -6.40 3.96 -10.87
C THR A 29 -6.82 5.38 -11.20
N ASP A 30 -5.86 6.30 -11.15
CA ASP A 30 -6.01 7.71 -11.52
C ASP A 30 -4.92 8.13 -12.51
N PRO A 31 -4.93 9.39 -13.02
CA PRO A 31 -3.91 9.86 -13.96
C PRO A 31 -2.47 9.85 -13.44
N HIS A 32 -2.30 9.76 -12.13
CA HIS A 32 -1.01 9.67 -11.44
C HIS A 32 -0.58 8.22 -11.16
N MET A 33 -1.38 7.23 -11.56
CA MET A 33 -1.14 5.81 -11.28
C MET A 33 -1.02 5.52 -9.77
N SER A 34 -1.77 6.25 -8.94
CA SER A 34 -1.81 6.06 -7.49
C SER A 34 -2.32 4.68 -7.13
N GLU A 35 -1.63 3.98 -6.23
CA GLU A 35 -2.02 2.67 -5.75
C GLU A 35 -2.98 2.80 -4.56
N GLU A 36 -3.99 1.93 -4.51
CA GLU A 36 -4.95 1.72 -3.41
C GLU A 36 -5.75 2.96 -2.94
N CYS A 37 -5.23 4.16 -3.15
CA CYS A 37 -5.88 5.42 -2.85
C CYS A 37 -6.11 6.22 -4.13
N THR A 38 -7.03 5.76 -4.97
CA THR A 38 -7.41 6.48 -6.20
C THR A 38 -7.87 7.89 -5.87
N ALA A 39 -7.33 8.86 -6.58
CA ALA A 39 -7.78 10.23 -6.49
C ALA A 39 -9.30 10.30 -6.59
N TYR A 40 -9.95 10.92 -5.61
CA TYR A 40 -11.41 10.89 -5.51
C TYR A 40 -12.13 11.52 -6.71
N PHE A 41 -11.48 12.39 -7.47
CA PHE A 41 -11.99 12.93 -8.73
C PHE A 41 -11.90 11.94 -9.92
N ALA A 42 -11.20 10.81 -9.77
CA ALA A 42 -11.08 9.75 -10.78
C ALA A 42 -11.88 8.48 -10.41
N ARG A 43 -12.79 8.57 -9.46
CA ARG A 43 -13.54 7.42 -8.92
C ARG A 43 -14.73 6.97 -9.80
N GLU A 44 -14.56 6.90 -11.11
CA GLU A 44 -15.62 6.42 -12.02
C GLU A 44 -16.08 5.00 -11.67
N ARG A 45 -15.15 4.12 -11.27
CA ARG A 45 -15.49 2.76 -10.89
C ARG A 45 -16.49 2.70 -9.73
N PHE A 46 -16.30 3.51 -8.69
CA PHE A 46 -17.22 3.55 -7.53
C PHE A 46 -18.62 4.10 -7.89
N TYR A 47 -18.71 4.88 -8.94
CA TYR A 47 -20.00 5.37 -9.44
C TYR A 47 -20.77 4.28 -10.19
N PHE A 48 -20.06 3.46 -11.00
CA PHE A 48 -20.68 2.46 -11.86
C PHE A 48 -20.73 1.06 -11.24
N CYS A 49 -20.02 0.78 -10.15
CA CYS A 49 -19.91 -0.52 -9.52
C CYS A 49 -20.22 -0.46 -8.03
N PRO A 50 -21.03 -1.39 -7.48
CA PRO A 50 -21.30 -1.43 -6.05
C PRO A 50 -20.10 -1.84 -5.18
N PHE A 51 -19.11 -2.51 -5.75
CA PHE A 51 -17.92 -2.94 -5.04
C PHE A 51 -17.08 -1.75 -4.55
N LYS A 52 -16.76 -1.72 -3.25
CA LYS A 52 -16.11 -0.60 -2.56
C LYS A 52 -14.61 -0.79 -2.33
N GLY A 53 -14.11 -2.01 -2.47
CA GLY A 53 -12.69 -2.32 -2.26
C GLY A 53 -11.75 -1.43 -3.10
N SER A 54 -10.56 -1.19 -2.60
CA SER A 54 -9.59 -0.25 -3.19
C SER A 54 -9.01 -0.73 -4.52
N ASP A 55 -8.94 -2.04 -4.75
CA ASP A 55 -8.38 -2.63 -5.98
C ASP A 55 -9.42 -3.45 -6.74
N GLY A 56 -9.55 -3.18 -8.04
CA GLY A 56 -10.43 -3.91 -8.96
C GLY A 56 -10.76 -3.13 -10.22
N THR A 57 -10.93 -3.84 -11.31
CA THR A 57 -11.23 -3.26 -12.62
C THR A 57 -12.62 -3.67 -13.09
N LEU A 58 -13.44 -2.68 -13.48
CA LEU A 58 -14.77 -2.91 -14.03
C LEU A 58 -14.69 -3.05 -15.55
N LEU A 59 -15.19 -4.14 -16.09
CA LEU A 59 -15.44 -4.33 -17.51
C LEU A 59 -16.94 -4.19 -17.76
N VAL A 60 -17.35 -3.22 -18.58
CA VAL A 60 -18.73 -3.04 -19.04
C VAL A 60 -18.83 -3.47 -20.49
N THR A 61 -19.75 -4.37 -20.81
CA THR A 61 -20.12 -4.77 -22.17
C THR A 61 -21.52 -4.27 -22.50
N LEU A 62 -21.97 -4.44 -23.74
CA LEU A 62 -23.32 -4.03 -24.11
C LEU A 62 -24.44 -4.85 -23.43
N ASP A 63 -24.09 -6.02 -22.86
CA ASP A 63 -25.05 -6.98 -22.31
C ASP A 63 -24.85 -7.27 -20.81
N GLY A 64 -23.79 -6.72 -20.18
CA GLY A 64 -23.50 -6.96 -18.77
C GLY A 64 -22.32 -6.14 -18.24
N TYR A 65 -22.01 -6.31 -16.96
CA TYR A 65 -20.83 -5.70 -16.35
C TYR A 65 -20.20 -6.62 -15.30
N PHE A 66 -18.88 -6.57 -15.23
CA PHE A 66 -18.05 -7.56 -14.54
C PHE A 66 -16.99 -6.86 -13.71
N ILE A 67 -16.96 -7.11 -12.39
CA ILE A 67 -15.88 -6.62 -11.53
C ILE A 67 -14.81 -7.71 -11.39
N TYR A 68 -13.58 -7.36 -11.76
CA TYR A 68 -12.39 -8.19 -11.59
C TYR A 68 -11.63 -7.70 -10.37
N THR A 69 -11.42 -8.57 -9.38
CA THR A 69 -10.59 -8.30 -8.21
C THR A 69 -9.90 -9.55 -7.72
N ASP A 70 -8.79 -9.41 -6.98
CA ASP A 70 -7.97 -10.54 -6.53
C ASP A 70 -8.44 -11.11 -5.18
N GLY A 71 -7.74 -12.16 -4.71
CA GLY A 71 -8.13 -12.94 -3.54
C GLY A 71 -8.25 -12.15 -2.23
N ARG A 72 -7.66 -10.97 -2.13
CA ARG A 72 -7.77 -10.10 -0.96
C ARG A 72 -9.19 -9.58 -0.76
N PHE A 73 -9.94 -9.39 -1.86
CA PHE A 73 -11.23 -8.72 -1.89
C PHE A 73 -12.42 -9.62 -2.26
N TRP A 74 -12.22 -10.90 -2.55
CA TRP A 74 -13.33 -11.76 -3.04
C TRP A 74 -14.53 -11.77 -2.11
N THR A 75 -14.30 -11.97 -0.81
CA THR A 75 -15.39 -12.06 0.19
C THR A 75 -16.15 -10.74 0.32
N GLU A 76 -15.44 -9.60 0.31
CA GLU A 76 -16.03 -8.26 0.32
C GLU A 76 -16.85 -8.01 -0.94
N ALA A 77 -16.28 -8.29 -2.12
CA ALA A 77 -16.96 -8.12 -3.40
C ALA A 77 -18.23 -8.96 -3.50
N GLU A 78 -18.21 -10.24 -3.04
CA GLU A 78 -19.41 -11.08 -2.95
C GLU A 78 -20.52 -10.44 -2.11
N GLY A 79 -20.14 -9.74 -1.03
CA GLY A 79 -21.07 -9.01 -0.19
C GLY A 79 -21.64 -7.78 -0.87
N ASP A 80 -20.78 -6.93 -1.42
CA ASP A 80 -21.12 -5.61 -1.97
C ASP A 80 -21.99 -5.68 -3.23
N ILE A 81 -21.75 -6.67 -4.11
CA ILE A 81 -22.50 -6.80 -5.37
C ILE A 81 -23.90 -7.42 -5.19
N LYS A 82 -24.25 -7.90 -4.00
CA LYS A 82 -25.57 -8.49 -3.75
C LYS A 82 -26.71 -7.53 -4.11
N GLY A 83 -27.66 -8.04 -4.87
CA GLY A 83 -28.82 -7.27 -5.33
C GLY A 83 -28.56 -6.36 -6.54
N SER A 84 -27.37 -6.45 -7.16
CA SER A 84 -27.07 -5.87 -8.47
C SER A 84 -26.91 -6.96 -9.52
N SER A 85 -26.84 -6.57 -10.79
CA SER A 85 -26.54 -7.48 -11.92
C SER A 85 -25.02 -7.59 -12.18
N CYS A 86 -24.18 -7.05 -11.29
CA CYS A 86 -22.72 -7.14 -11.38
C CYS A 86 -22.26 -8.58 -11.20
N ILE A 87 -21.32 -9.03 -12.02
CA ILE A 87 -20.74 -10.36 -11.93
C ILE A 87 -19.32 -10.24 -11.39
N LEU A 88 -19.00 -10.98 -10.31
CA LEU A 88 -17.65 -11.08 -9.78
C LEU A 88 -16.81 -12.05 -10.62
N MET A 89 -15.67 -11.54 -11.07
CA MET A 89 -14.64 -12.32 -11.75
C MET A 89 -13.44 -12.49 -10.82
N TYR A 90 -13.22 -13.70 -10.33
CA TYR A 90 -12.17 -14.04 -9.36
C TYR A 90 -10.79 -14.01 -10.02
N GLN A 91 -10.19 -12.82 -10.10
CA GLN A 91 -8.90 -12.62 -10.77
C GLN A 91 -7.80 -13.47 -10.14
N GLY A 92 -7.06 -14.19 -10.98
CA GLY A 92 -6.01 -15.13 -10.53
C GLY A 92 -6.48 -16.53 -10.15
N LYS A 93 -7.80 -16.78 -10.13
CA LYS A 93 -8.34 -18.12 -9.94
C LYS A 93 -8.23 -18.93 -11.23
N GLU A 94 -7.88 -20.22 -11.10
CA GLU A 94 -7.77 -21.13 -12.25
C GLU A 94 -9.08 -21.16 -13.07
N GLY A 95 -8.94 -21.05 -14.39
CA GLY A 95 -10.07 -21.02 -15.34
C GLY A 95 -10.73 -19.65 -15.51
N VAL A 96 -10.35 -18.62 -14.75
CA VAL A 96 -10.86 -17.26 -14.93
C VAL A 96 -9.96 -16.49 -15.89
N LEU A 97 -10.54 -16.03 -17.01
CA LEU A 97 -9.83 -15.23 -18.01
C LEU A 97 -9.50 -13.84 -17.46
N SER A 98 -8.33 -13.31 -17.77
CA SER A 98 -8.04 -11.89 -17.56
C SER A 98 -8.91 -11.00 -18.46
N ILE A 99 -9.05 -9.73 -18.13
CA ILE A 99 -9.85 -8.78 -18.94
C ILE A 99 -9.40 -8.77 -20.41
N PRO A 100 -8.09 -8.65 -20.74
CA PRO A 100 -7.63 -8.70 -22.13
C PRO A 100 -7.99 -10.01 -22.83
N GLN A 101 -7.85 -11.16 -22.14
CA GLN A 101 -8.23 -12.46 -22.68
C GLN A 101 -9.75 -12.56 -22.91
N TYR A 102 -10.56 -12.09 -21.96
CA TYR A 102 -12.02 -12.08 -22.06
C TYR A 102 -12.49 -11.20 -23.24
N VAL A 103 -11.94 -10.00 -23.35
CA VAL A 103 -12.23 -9.05 -24.45
C VAL A 103 -11.88 -9.66 -25.80
N LYS A 104 -10.72 -10.28 -25.92
CA LYS A 104 -10.27 -10.95 -27.16
C LYS A 104 -11.16 -12.15 -27.52
N GLN A 105 -11.39 -13.05 -26.57
CA GLN A 105 -12.17 -14.28 -26.79
C GLN A 105 -13.62 -13.98 -27.22
N ASN A 106 -14.20 -12.90 -26.67
CA ASN A 106 -15.58 -12.52 -26.97
C ASN A 106 -15.69 -11.46 -28.10
N ASN A 107 -14.60 -11.13 -28.76
CA ASN A 107 -14.53 -10.12 -29.84
C ASN A 107 -15.21 -8.79 -29.47
N LEU A 108 -14.85 -8.24 -28.31
CA LEU A 108 -15.44 -7.02 -27.74
C LEU A 108 -14.74 -5.72 -28.21
N TYR A 109 -14.39 -5.67 -29.48
CA TYR A 109 -13.81 -4.48 -30.11
C TYR A 109 -14.84 -3.82 -31.05
N PRO A 110 -14.84 -2.47 -31.16
CA PRO A 110 -13.94 -1.51 -30.52
C PRO A 110 -14.08 -1.49 -29.00
N LEU A 111 -12.91 -1.51 -28.31
CA LEU A 111 -12.80 -1.37 -26.87
C LEU A 111 -12.53 0.07 -26.49
N GLY A 112 -13.36 0.66 -25.61
CA GLY A 112 -13.13 1.95 -25.00
C GLY A 112 -12.29 1.83 -23.71
N LEU A 113 -11.36 2.75 -23.51
CA LEU A 113 -10.68 2.94 -22.24
C LEU A 113 -10.07 4.36 -22.18
N ASP A 114 -9.87 4.86 -20.96
CA ASP A 114 -9.14 6.11 -20.76
C ASP A 114 -7.65 5.80 -20.54
N LYS A 115 -6.82 6.19 -21.53
CA LYS A 115 -5.35 5.99 -21.47
C LYS A 115 -4.68 6.74 -20.32
N LYS A 116 -5.38 7.68 -19.68
CA LYS A 116 -4.89 8.35 -18.47
C LYS A 116 -5.01 7.49 -17.22
N LEU A 117 -5.82 6.41 -17.27
CA LEU A 117 -6.08 5.52 -16.15
C LEU A 117 -5.39 4.15 -16.27
N LEU A 118 -4.50 3.98 -17.21
CA LEU A 118 -3.73 2.74 -17.42
C LEU A 118 -2.27 3.12 -17.69
N SER A 119 -1.35 2.37 -17.11
CA SER A 119 0.06 2.52 -17.44
C SER A 119 0.33 2.14 -18.90
N ARG A 120 1.49 2.58 -19.42
CA ARG A 120 1.92 2.17 -20.76
C ARG A 120 2.07 0.66 -20.87
N GLN A 121 2.53 0.01 -19.79
CA GLN A 121 2.72 -1.45 -19.74
C GLN A 121 1.38 -2.19 -19.70
N GLU A 122 0.42 -1.75 -18.88
CA GLU A 122 -0.91 -2.35 -18.81
C GLU A 122 -1.67 -2.23 -20.13
N LEU A 123 -1.60 -1.05 -20.76
CA LEU A 123 -2.21 -0.87 -22.07
C LEU A 123 -1.67 -1.86 -23.09
N ALA A 124 -0.36 -2.16 -23.06
CA ALA A 124 0.26 -3.12 -23.98
C ALA A 124 -0.35 -4.53 -23.89
N ALA A 125 -0.89 -4.93 -22.73
CA ALA A 125 -1.54 -6.23 -22.56
C ALA A 125 -2.83 -6.38 -23.39
N TYR A 126 -3.49 -5.28 -23.75
CA TYR A 126 -4.69 -5.27 -24.60
C TYR A 126 -4.38 -5.36 -26.10
N PHE A 127 -3.13 -5.06 -26.49
CA PHE A 127 -2.66 -5.15 -27.88
C PHE A 127 -1.92 -6.46 -28.09
N SER A 128 -2.61 -7.49 -28.52
CA SER A 128 -1.91 -8.75 -28.88
C SER A 128 -1.63 -8.89 -30.38
N ASP A 129 -2.25 -8.03 -31.20
CA ASP A 129 -2.05 -7.92 -32.65
C ASP A 129 -2.61 -6.57 -33.15
N ASP A 130 -2.13 -6.06 -34.29
CA ASP A 130 -2.52 -4.78 -34.88
C ASP A 130 -3.96 -4.74 -35.44
N THR A 131 -4.75 -5.80 -35.24
CA THR A 131 -6.08 -5.95 -35.84
C THR A 131 -7.21 -5.44 -34.96
N HIS A 132 -6.93 -5.09 -33.70
CA HIS A 132 -7.93 -4.74 -32.72
C HIS A 132 -7.99 -3.22 -32.45
N GLU A 133 -9.18 -2.65 -32.50
CA GLU A 133 -9.38 -1.21 -32.31
C GLU A 133 -9.61 -0.87 -30.83
N ILE A 134 -8.67 -0.11 -30.25
CA ILE A 134 -8.81 0.49 -28.92
C ILE A 134 -9.00 2.00 -29.09
N ARG A 135 -10.09 2.52 -28.52
CA ARG A 135 -10.43 3.94 -28.59
C ARG A 135 -10.20 4.62 -27.24
N GLN A 136 -9.60 5.80 -27.29
CA GLN A 136 -9.63 6.70 -26.13
C GLN A 136 -11.07 7.08 -25.84
N ALA A 137 -11.56 6.74 -24.67
CA ALA A 137 -12.89 7.06 -24.19
C ALA A 137 -12.86 7.37 -22.69
N SER A 138 -13.65 8.35 -22.27
CA SER A 138 -13.85 8.66 -20.85
C SER A 138 -15.30 9.05 -20.64
N TYR A 139 -15.97 8.39 -19.72
CA TYR A 139 -17.36 8.69 -19.33
C TYR A 139 -17.45 9.38 -17.97
N ARG A 140 -16.33 9.96 -17.53
CA ARG A 140 -16.25 10.74 -16.29
C ARG A 140 -17.33 11.84 -16.21
N HIS A 141 -17.70 12.45 -17.34
CA HIS A 141 -18.74 13.45 -17.40
C HIS A 141 -20.15 12.93 -17.05
N MET A 142 -20.34 11.60 -16.96
CA MET A 142 -21.58 10.97 -16.51
C MET A 142 -21.64 10.74 -15.00
N VAL A 143 -20.52 10.98 -14.30
CA VAL A 143 -20.45 10.85 -12.84
C VAL A 143 -20.99 12.12 -12.22
N ASP A 144 -22.07 11.96 -11.45
CA ASP A 144 -22.64 13.07 -10.70
C ASP A 144 -21.72 13.45 -9.53
N ASP A 145 -21.66 14.72 -9.19
CA ASP A 145 -20.99 15.25 -8.00
C ASP A 145 -19.49 14.88 -7.89
N LEU A 146 -18.75 14.93 -9.01
CA LEU A 146 -17.29 14.84 -8.96
C LEU A 146 -16.73 16.02 -8.18
N PRO A 147 -15.93 15.76 -7.13
CA PRO A 147 -15.33 16.82 -6.35
C PRO A 147 -14.30 17.61 -7.17
N GLU A 148 -14.13 18.87 -6.82
CA GLU A 148 -13.07 19.71 -7.38
C GLU A 148 -11.69 19.26 -6.87
N LEU A 149 -10.63 19.72 -7.54
CA LEU A 149 -9.26 19.50 -7.07
C LEU A 149 -9.07 20.15 -5.68
N PRO A 150 -8.31 19.53 -4.78
CA PRO A 150 -8.02 20.10 -3.47
C PRO A 150 -7.28 21.44 -3.58
N HIS A 151 -7.60 22.36 -2.66
CA HIS A 151 -6.98 23.67 -2.57
C HIS A 151 -6.09 23.85 -1.32
N ASP A 152 -5.93 22.80 -0.51
CA ASP A 152 -5.12 22.84 0.69
C ASP A 152 -3.66 23.16 0.36
N LYS A 153 -3.02 23.92 1.25
CA LYS A 153 -1.60 24.25 1.09
C LYS A 153 -0.73 23.04 1.32
N ILE A 154 0.31 22.93 0.50
CA ILE A 154 1.38 21.97 0.75
C ILE A 154 2.33 22.52 1.82
N PHE A 155 3.04 21.61 2.51
CA PHE A 155 3.99 21.99 3.56
C PHE A 155 5.37 21.36 3.31
N LYS A 156 6.42 22.07 3.67
CA LYS A 156 7.80 21.60 3.58
C LYS A 156 8.09 20.63 4.73
N ILE A 157 8.80 19.54 4.45
CA ILE A 157 9.43 18.73 5.50
C ILE A 157 10.59 19.53 6.06
N ASP A 158 10.75 19.56 7.40
CA ASP A 158 11.90 20.17 8.04
C ASP A 158 13.19 19.47 7.56
N ASP A 159 14.16 20.27 7.11
CA ASP A 159 15.41 19.76 6.56
C ASP A 159 16.19 18.88 7.55
N SER A 160 16.00 19.05 8.86
CA SER A 160 16.60 18.19 9.89
C SER A 160 16.06 16.77 9.93
N LEU A 161 14.92 16.51 9.26
CA LEU A 161 14.31 15.21 9.12
C LEU A 161 14.74 14.48 7.84
N LEU A 162 15.59 15.07 7.02
CA LEU A 162 16.02 14.52 5.73
C LEU A 162 17.54 14.34 5.69
N SER A 163 17.98 13.28 5.03
CA SER A 163 19.40 12.97 4.80
C SER A 163 20.00 13.75 3.62
N THR A 164 19.14 14.29 2.74
CA THR A 164 19.55 14.98 1.51
C THR A 164 18.82 16.30 1.36
N THR A 165 19.48 17.29 0.75
CA THR A 165 18.86 18.57 0.38
C THR A 165 17.99 18.45 -0.87
N LEU A 166 17.16 19.46 -1.15
CA LEU A 166 16.37 19.54 -2.38
C LEU A 166 17.26 19.48 -3.62
N GLU A 167 18.36 20.25 -3.62
CA GLU A 167 19.30 20.33 -4.74
C GLU A 167 19.99 18.98 -4.98
N GLU A 168 20.37 18.26 -3.92
CA GLU A 168 20.95 16.92 -4.03
C GLU A 168 19.96 15.92 -4.62
N ARG A 169 18.70 15.91 -4.19
CA ARG A 169 17.69 15.01 -4.77
C ARG A 169 17.43 15.30 -6.25
N ILE A 170 17.30 16.58 -6.63
CA ILE A 170 17.14 16.97 -8.04
C ILE A 170 18.38 16.53 -8.83
N LYS A 171 19.58 16.79 -8.33
CA LYS A 171 20.82 16.39 -8.98
C LYS A 171 20.88 14.89 -9.21
N ASN A 172 20.58 14.09 -8.17
CA ASN A 172 20.66 12.63 -8.25
C ASN A 172 19.69 12.06 -9.30
N VAL A 173 18.42 12.51 -9.33
CA VAL A 173 17.47 12.03 -10.35
C VAL A 173 17.87 12.45 -11.76
N LEU A 174 18.54 13.59 -11.92
CA LEU A 174 19.04 14.06 -13.23
C LEU A 174 20.31 13.31 -13.68
N GLU A 175 21.17 12.90 -12.74
CA GLU A 175 22.33 12.04 -13.05
C GLU A 175 21.86 10.69 -13.58
N ASP A 176 20.94 10.03 -12.91
CA ASP A 176 20.35 8.76 -13.36
C ASP A 176 19.60 8.92 -14.71
N THR A 177 18.90 10.05 -14.90
CA THR A 177 18.23 10.36 -16.19
C THR A 177 19.23 10.42 -17.34
N LYS A 178 20.40 11.05 -17.12
CA LYS A 178 21.49 11.13 -18.13
C LYS A 178 22.13 9.77 -18.41
N GLU A 179 22.26 8.90 -17.42
CA GLU A 179 22.76 7.53 -17.62
C GLU A 179 21.88 6.75 -18.60
N HIS A 180 20.60 7.02 -18.63
CA HIS A 180 19.66 6.47 -19.61
C HIS A 180 19.66 7.20 -20.97
N ASN A 181 20.60 8.15 -21.20
CA ASN A 181 20.68 8.98 -22.42
C ASN A 181 19.36 9.73 -22.70
N ALA A 182 18.68 10.23 -21.69
CA ALA A 182 17.51 11.08 -21.83
C ALA A 182 17.86 12.55 -21.54
N ASP A 183 17.16 13.46 -22.24
CA ASP A 183 17.33 14.91 -22.12
C ASP A 183 16.33 15.53 -21.15
N ALA A 184 15.31 14.77 -20.74
CA ALA A 184 14.32 15.17 -19.77
C ALA A 184 13.74 13.97 -19.01
N LEU A 185 13.09 14.25 -17.86
CA LEU A 185 12.38 13.30 -17.01
C LEU A 185 10.97 13.83 -16.73
N ILE A 186 9.98 12.96 -16.82
CA ILE A 186 8.62 13.22 -16.32
C ILE A 186 8.39 12.36 -15.09
N LEU A 187 7.97 12.98 -13.98
CA LEU A 187 7.48 12.32 -12.80
C LEU A 187 5.97 12.58 -12.68
N PRO A 188 5.13 11.58 -12.95
CA PRO A 188 3.69 11.69 -12.77
C PRO A 188 3.22 11.20 -11.39
N LEU A 189 4.00 10.34 -10.70
CA LEU A 189 3.63 9.82 -9.40
C LEU A 189 3.77 10.87 -8.32
N LEU A 190 2.75 10.99 -7.49
CA LEU A 190 2.67 12.03 -6.47
C LEU A 190 3.71 11.86 -5.38
N ASP A 191 4.02 10.62 -5.00
CA ASP A 191 5.02 10.32 -3.97
C ASP A 191 6.46 10.50 -4.48
N ASP A 192 6.75 10.24 -5.77
CA ASP A 192 8.02 10.57 -6.40
C ASP A 192 8.26 12.09 -6.38
N ILE A 193 7.23 12.87 -6.75
CA ILE A 193 7.27 14.34 -6.73
C ILE A 193 7.46 14.85 -5.30
N ALA A 194 6.69 14.32 -4.36
CA ALA A 194 6.78 14.68 -2.95
C ALA A 194 8.16 14.39 -2.36
N TYR A 195 8.80 13.27 -2.77
CA TYR A 195 10.19 12.94 -2.41
C TYR A 195 11.17 13.93 -2.99
N VAL A 196 11.17 14.13 -4.31
CA VAL A 196 12.15 15.00 -4.99
C VAL A 196 12.08 16.42 -4.44
N LEU A 197 10.89 16.96 -4.26
CA LEU A 197 10.71 18.33 -3.78
C LEU A 197 10.87 18.48 -2.25
N GLY A 198 10.68 17.43 -1.46
CA GLY A 198 10.71 17.52 0.01
C GLY A 198 9.46 18.20 0.60
N TYR A 199 8.36 18.17 -0.13
CA TYR A 199 7.07 18.72 0.29
C TYR A 199 6.03 17.63 0.47
N ARG A 200 5.01 17.90 1.27
CA ARG A 200 3.87 17.03 1.51
C ARG A 200 2.56 17.80 1.39
N GLY A 201 1.47 17.08 1.16
CA GLY A 201 0.10 17.62 1.12
C GLY A 201 -0.89 16.61 1.69
N ASN A 202 -2.17 16.91 1.63
CA ASN A 202 -3.25 16.09 2.17
C ASN A 202 -4.31 15.76 1.10
N ASP A 203 -3.90 15.64 -0.16
CA ASP A 203 -4.83 15.47 -1.27
C ASP A 203 -5.40 14.05 -1.37
N ILE A 204 -4.69 13.07 -0.83
CA ILE A 204 -5.13 11.70 -0.73
C ILE A 204 -5.22 11.31 0.75
N PRO A 205 -6.36 10.76 1.22
CA PRO A 205 -6.47 10.32 2.61
C PRO A 205 -5.34 9.39 3.01
N CYS A 206 -4.79 9.58 4.19
CA CYS A 206 -3.72 8.78 4.78
C CYS A 206 -2.38 8.79 4.01
N THR A 207 -2.31 9.44 2.87
CA THR A 207 -1.12 9.50 2.02
C THR A 207 -0.70 10.96 1.83
N PRO A 208 0.42 11.41 2.42
CA PRO A 208 0.78 12.82 2.46
C PRO A 208 1.40 13.32 1.15
N VAL A 209 0.62 13.32 0.08
CA VAL A 209 0.99 13.75 -1.27
C VAL A 209 0.09 14.88 -1.76
N PHE A 210 0.41 15.47 -2.89
CA PHE A 210 -0.35 16.56 -3.50
C PHE A 210 -0.41 16.40 -5.02
N TYR A 211 -1.56 16.71 -5.62
CA TYR A 211 -1.76 16.60 -7.07
C TYR A 211 -0.88 17.58 -7.81
N SER A 212 0.06 17.03 -8.56
CA SER A 212 1.02 17.79 -9.36
C SER A 212 1.65 16.89 -10.42
N TYR A 213 2.29 17.50 -11.41
CA TYR A 213 3.24 16.84 -12.30
C TYR A 213 4.58 17.56 -12.20
N LEU A 214 5.68 16.82 -12.36
CA LEU A 214 7.00 17.40 -12.36
C LEU A 214 7.74 17.05 -13.66
N TYR A 215 8.27 18.07 -14.33
CA TYR A 215 9.10 17.95 -15.53
C TYR A 215 10.48 18.54 -15.24
N LEU A 216 11.52 17.74 -15.50
CA LEU A 216 12.90 18.16 -15.29
C LEU A 216 13.67 18.01 -16.61
N THR A 217 14.53 18.99 -16.96
CA THR A 217 15.47 18.85 -18.07
C THR A 217 16.85 18.43 -17.58
N ALA A 218 17.63 17.77 -18.43
CA ALA A 218 19.00 17.36 -18.11
C ALA A 218 19.92 18.55 -17.77
N GLU A 219 19.56 19.77 -18.23
CA GLU A 219 20.26 21.02 -17.91
C GLU A 219 19.93 21.57 -16.52
N GLY A 220 18.93 20.99 -15.83
CA GLY A 220 18.55 21.38 -14.47
C GLY A 220 17.35 22.32 -14.38
N GLU A 221 16.62 22.57 -15.47
CA GLU A 221 15.35 23.28 -15.38
C GLU A 221 14.30 22.39 -14.73
N VAL A 222 13.59 22.91 -13.73
CA VAL A 222 12.53 22.20 -13.01
C VAL A 222 11.22 22.95 -13.21
N THR A 223 10.19 22.25 -13.71
CA THR A 223 8.85 22.80 -13.89
C THR A 223 7.84 21.95 -13.11
N LEU A 224 7.17 22.59 -12.15
CA LEU A 224 6.10 21.98 -11.33
C LEU A 224 4.74 22.46 -11.85
N PHE A 225 3.83 21.51 -12.07
CA PHE A 225 2.45 21.79 -12.46
C PHE A 225 1.53 21.62 -11.25
N ILE A 226 1.10 22.74 -10.66
CA ILE A 226 0.25 22.81 -9.47
C ILE A 226 -0.46 24.15 -9.43
N ASP A 227 -1.58 24.24 -8.72
CA ASP A 227 -2.15 25.55 -8.39
C ASP A 227 -1.17 26.34 -7.50
N LYS A 228 -0.73 27.50 -8.00
CA LYS A 228 0.25 28.36 -7.34
C LYS A 228 -0.20 28.82 -5.94
N GLU A 229 -1.50 28.95 -5.72
CA GLU A 229 -2.04 29.39 -4.42
C GLU A 229 -1.78 28.35 -3.32
N ARG A 230 -1.50 27.10 -3.67
CA ARG A 230 -1.19 26.02 -2.73
C ARG A 230 0.25 26.06 -2.18
N LEU A 231 1.14 26.81 -2.80
CA LEU A 231 2.55 26.86 -2.43
C LEU A 231 2.76 27.71 -1.17
N PRO A 232 3.71 27.33 -0.28
CA PRO A 232 4.13 28.18 0.82
C PRO A 232 4.93 29.38 0.29
N LEU A 233 5.02 30.45 1.09
CA LEU A 233 5.66 31.71 0.69
C LEU A 233 7.16 31.57 0.39
N ASP A 234 7.82 30.62 1.03
CA ASP A 234 9.25 30.32 0.90
C ASP A 234 9.56 29.23 -0.14
N PHE A 235 8.59 28.95 -1.04
CA PHE A 235 8.80 27.97 -2.09
C PHE A 235 9.96 28.38 -3.01
N PRO A 236 10.86 27.45 -3.41
CA PRO A 236 12.07 27.78 -4.16
C PRO A 236 11.80 28.51 -5.48
N SER A 237 12.33 29.72 -5.63
CA SER A 237 12.07 30.57 -6.80
C SER A 237 12.71 30.07 -8.11
N PHE A 238 13.66 29.13 -8.05
CA PHE A 238 14.26 28.51 -9.24
C PHE A 238 13.36 27.45 -9.89
N ILE A 239 12.33 26.97 -9.16
CA ILE A 239 11.34 26.05 -9.72
C ILE A 239 10.26 26.85 -10.44
N ARG A 240 10.13 26.63 -11.74
CA ARG A 240 9.06 27.21 -12.53
C ARG A 240 7.72 26.55 -12.14
N VAL A 241 6.69 27.36 -11.88
CA VAL A 241 5.35 26.87 -11.54
C VAL A 241 4.37 27.21 -12.65
N LEU A 242 3.61 26.22 -13.10
CA LEU A 242 2.54 26.32 -14.08
C LEU A 242 1.24 25.71 -13.52
N PRO A 243 0.05 26.12 -14.02
CA PRO A 243 -1.20 25.48 -13.66
C PRO A 243 -1.20 23.97 -13.89
N TYR A 244 -1.84 23.22 -13.01
CA TYR A 244 -1.92 21.75 -13.09
C TYR A 244 -2.50 21.26 -14.43
N GLU A 245 -3.55 21.91 -14.91
CA GLU A 245 -4.26 21.59 -16.15
C GLU A 245 -3.42 21.82 -17.42
N ASP A 246 -2.39 22.66 -17.35
CA ASP A 246 -1.53 22.97 -18.50
C ASP A 246 -0.54 21.84 -18.85
N PHE A 247 -0.41 20.82 -17.99
CA PHE A 247 0.64 19.79 -18.12
C PHE A 247 0.61 19.08 -19.49
N TYR A 248 -0.52 18.58 -19.93
CA TYR A 248 -0.60 17.84 -21.19
C TYR A 248 -0.36 18.73 -22.41
N ALA A 249 -0.86 19.96 -22.40
CA ALA A 249 -0.59 20.95 -23.47
C ALA A 249 0.90 21.33 -23.49
N PHE A 250 1.54 21.46 -22.34
CA PHE A 250 2.98 21.67 -22.25
C PHE A 250 3.77 20.52 -22.90
N LEU A 251 3.41 19.27 -22.64
CA LEU A 251 4.08 18.10 -23.23
C LEU A 251 3.99 18.09 -24.76
N GLU A 252 2.87 18.51 -25.34
CA GLU A 252 2.74 18.64 -26.81
C GLU A 252 3.77 19.60 -27.39
N THR A 253 4.17 20.64 -26.66
CA THR A 253 5.22 21.58 -27.07
C THR A 253 6.64 21.01 -26.89
N ARG A 254 6.79 19.91 -26.15
CA ARG A 254 8.06 19.26 -25.79
C ARG A 254 8.18 17.82 -26.36
N LYS A 255 7.23 17.40 -27.19
CA LYS A 255 7.12 16.02 -27.68
C LYS A 255 8.37 15.47 -28.34
N ASP A 256 9.22 16.34 -28.97
CA ASP A 256 10.43 15.96 -29.67
C ASP A 256 11.66 15.87 -28.75
N ILE A 257 11.53 16.19 -27.45
CA ILE A 257 12.60 16.01 -26.48
C ILE A 257 12.65 14.54 -26.06
N LYS A 258 13.84 13.99 -26.01
CA LYS A 258 14.09 12.61 -25.57
C LYS A 258 13.86 12.51 -24.08
N THR A 259 12.69 11.99 -23.69
CA THR A 259 12.18 12.08 -22.33
C THR A 259 12.07 10.70 -21.67
N LEU A 260 12.68 10.55 -20.50
CA LEU A 260 12.56 9.36 -19.66
C LEU A 260 11.19 9.31 -18.99
N ILE A 261 10.53 8.15 -19.12
CA ILE A 261 9.30 7.81 -18.44
C ILE A 261 9.35 6.34 -17.97
N ASP A 262 8.79 6.06 -16.80
CA ASP A 262 8.62 4.71 -16.31
C ASP A 262 7.39 4.07 -16.97
N PRO A 263 7.52 2.99 -17.76
CA PRO A 263 6.40 2.41 -18.50
C PRO A 263 5.34 1.75 -17.59
N PHE A 264 5.70 1.40 -16.33
CA PHE A 264 4.80 0.80 -15.36
C PHE A 264 4.03 1.85 -14.55
N ARG A 265 4.60 3.06 -14.42
CA ARG A 265 4.11 4.13 -13.54
C ARG A 265 3.71 5.41 -14.27
N THR A 266 3.91 5.47 -15.56
CA THR A 266 3.45 6.58 -16.39
C THR A 266 2.21 6.17 -17.17
N ASN A 267 1.15 6.96 -17.08
CA ASN A 267 -0.06 6.67 -17.81
C ASN A 267 0.18 6.69 -19.32
N ALA A 268 -0.55 5.84 -20.03
CA ALA A 268 -0.33 5.61 -21.46
C ALA A 268 -0.62 6.84 -22.33
N TYR A 269 -1.41 7.80 -21.81
CA TYR A 269 -1.68 9.03 -22.53
C TYR A 269 -0.43 9.92 -22.61
N ILE A 270 0.32 10.08 -21.50
CA ILE A 270 1.63 10.78 -21.49
C ILE A 270 2.57 10.13 -22.52
N ALA A 271 2.72 8.80 -22.46
CA ALA A 271 3.59 8.08 -23.38
C ALA A 271 3.21 8.32 -24.86
N SER A 272 1.90 8.46 -25.16
CA SER A 272 1.42 8.69 -26.53
C SER A 272 1.67 10.11 -27.05
N LEU A 273 1.98 11.07 -26.19
CA LEU A 273 2.31 12.45 -26.59
C LEU A 273 3.79 12.62 -26.98
N LEU A 274 4.67 11.70 -26.57
CA LEU A 274 6.12 11.81 -26.78
C LEU A 274 6.54 11.14 -28.09
N SER A 275 7.33 11.84 -28.91
CA SER A 275 7.93 11.28 -30.14
C SER A 275 9.12 10.38 -29.84
N HIS A 276 9.85 10.65 -28.74
CA HIS A 276 11.08 9.96 -28.36
C HIS A 276 11.10 9.56 -26.89
N PRO A 277 10.15 8.70 -26.43
CA PRO A 277 10.17 8.23 -25.05
C PRO A 277 11.35 7.29 -24.79
N VAL A 278 12.03 7.47 -23.67
CA VAL A 278 13.01 6.55 -23.11
C VAL A 278 12.35 5.78 -21.98
N PHE A 279 12.26 4.48 -22.10
CA PHE A 279 11.62 3.63 -21.10
C PHE A 279 12.64 3.08 -20.11
N ALA A 280 12.55 3.51 -18.84
CA ALA A 280 13.35 3.00 -17.74
C ALA A 280 12.58 3.19 -16.42
N PRO A 281 12.95 2.47 -15.33
CA PRO A 281 12.42 2.74 -14.00
C PRO A 281 12.60 4.20 -13.59
N SER A 282 11.66 4.75 -12.82
CA SER A 282 11.79 6.11 -12.29
C SER A 282 12.98 6.21 -11.34
N PRO A 283 13.96 7.11 -11.57
CA PRO A 283 15.07 7.32 -10.64
C PRO A 283 14.59 7.70 -9.23
N ALA A 284 13.56 8.54 -9.13
CA ALA A 284 12.99 8.95 -7.86
C ALA A 284 12.40 7.77 -7.07
N PHE A 285 11.80 6.81 -7.78
CA PHE A 285 11.20 5.63 -7.17
C PHE A 285 12.22 4.72 -6.47
N GLU A 286 13.37 4.48 -7.07
CA GLU A 286 14.43 3.72 -6.43
C GLU A 286 15.11 4.50 -5.30
N GLN A 287 15.40 5.78 -5.53
CA GLN A 287 16.11 6.61 -4.56
C GLN A 287 15.34 6.81 -3.26
N LYS A 288 14.02 7.08 -3.32
CA LYS A 288 13.20 7.27 -2.11
C LYS A 288 13.05 6.00 -1.27
N SER A 289 13.17 4.83 -1.88
CA SER A 289 13.01 3.55 -1.18
C SER A 289 14.17 3.27 -0.22
N ILE A 290 15.37 3.81 -0.51
CA ILE A 290 16.58 3.65 0.32
C ILE A 290 16.64 4.82 1.30
N LYS A 291 16.27 4.57 2.55
CA LYS A 291 16.28 5.56 3.63
C LYS A 291 17.72 5.87 4.06
N GLY A 292 18.07 7.13 4.08
CA GLY A 292 19.35 7.60 4.59
C GLY A 292 19.45 7.53 6.12
N PRO A 293 20.61 7.85 6.69
CA PRO A 293 20.85 7.69 8.14
C PRO A 293 19.88 8.50 9.01
N VAL A 294 19.45 9.68 8.55
CA VAL A 294 18.52 10.54 9.29
C VAL A 294 17.12 9.92 9.28
N GLU A 295 16.65 9.49 8.12
CA GLU A 295 15.34 8.85 7.96
C GLU A 295 15.26 7.55 8.75
N VAL A 296 16.31 6.71 8.72
CA VAL A 296 16.37 5.46 9.49
C VAL A 296 16.27 5.72 10.99
N ARG A 297 17.05 6.69 11.51
CA ARG A 297 16.99 7.06 12.92
C ARG A 297 15.59 7.54 13.31
N ASN A 298 15.03 8.46 12.54
CA ASN A 298 13.71 9.01 12.81
C ASN A 298 12.62 7.94 12.74
N THR A 299 12.69 7.03 11.76
CA THR A 299 11.72 5.93 11.65
C THR A 299 11.75 5.04 12.89
N LYS A 300 12.93 4.69 13.42
CA LYS A 300 13.02 3.92 14.67
C LYS A 300 12.40 4.65 15.86
N GLU A 301 12.59 5.96 15.97
CA GLU A 301 11.97 6.77 17.02
C GLU A 301 10.43 6.77 16.88
N ILE A 302 9.92 6.91 15.64
CA ILE A 302 8.49 6.91 15.38
C ILE A 302 7.86 5.54 15.64
N GLN A 303 8.52 4.46 15.27
CA GLN A 303 8.07 3.10 15.59
C GLN A 303 7.93 2.88 17.11
N ALA A 304 8.84 3.46 17.90
CA ALA A 304 8.73 3.40 19.36
C ALA A 304 7.54 4.22 19.89
N ILE A 305 7.30 5.40 19.33
CA ILE A 305 6.13 6.24 19.66
C ILE A 305 4.83 5.51 19.31
N ASP A 306 4.76 4.87 18.15
CA ASP A 306 3.60 4.12 17.69
C ASP A 306 3.32 2.90 18.59
N GLY A 307 4.37 2.22 19.07
CA GLY A 307 4.27 1.14 20.05
C GLY A 307 3.56 1.56 21.35
N ILE A 308 3.71 2.81 21.77
CA ILE A 308 2.96 3.34 22.94
C ILE A 308 1.46 3.47 22.64
N ALA A 309 1.07 3.82 21.41
CA ALA A 309 -0.34 3.86 21.05
C ALA A 309 -0.99 2.46 21.08
N LEU A 310 -0.25 1.45 20.58
CA LEU A 310 -0.68 0.04 20.68
C LEU A 310 -0.74 -0.45 22.14
N LEU A 311 0.18 -0.01 23.00
CA LEU A 311 0.15 -0.34 24.42
C LEU A 311 -1.07 0.26 25.13
N LYS A 312 -1.48 1.48 24.76
CA LYS A 312 -2.74 2.08 25.22
C LYS A 312 -3.95 1.27 24.77
N LEU A 313 -3.95 0.81 23.49
CA LEU A 313 -5.02 -0.07 22.99
C LEU A 313 -5.07 -1.39 23.78
N GLN A 314 -3.93 -2.03 24.03
CA GLN A 314 -3.88 -3.26 24.85
C GLN A 314 -4.49 -3.02 26.25
N LYS A 315 -4.15 -1.90 26.88
CA LYS A 315 -4.73 -1.53 28.19
C LYS A 315 -6.25 -1.33 28.09
N TYR A 316 -6.72 -0.62 27.06
CA TYR A 316 -8.14 -0.43 26.81
C TYR A 316 -8.88 -1.77 26.66
N LEU A 317 -8.34 -2.70 25.88
CA LEU A 317 -8.94 -4.03 25.67
C LEU A 317 -8.98 -4.86 26.96
N LEU A 318 -7.95 -4.75 27.82
CA LEU A 318 -7.90 -5.45 29.10
C LEU A 318 -8.87 -4.87 30.14
N ASP A 319 -9.12 -3.58 30.10
CA ASP A 319 -10.03 -2.89 31.04
C ASP A 319 -11.51 -2.98 30.62
N THR A 320 -11.77 -3.30 29.35
CA THR A 320 -13.12 -3.31 28.77
C THR A 320 -13.74 -4.71 28.91
N PRO A 321 -14.96 -4.85 29.45
CA PRO A 321 -15.69 -6.12 29.43
C PRO A 321 -15.81 -6.64 27.99
N ILE A 322 -15.66 -7.96 27.80
CA ILE A 322 -15.61 -8.54 26.45
C ILE A 322 -16.84 -8.18 25.60
N GLU A 323 -18.02 -8.14 26.22
CA GLU A 323 -19.28 -7.81 25.54
C GLU A 323 -19.40 -6.31 25.17
N GLU A 324 -18.46 -5.48 25.58
CA GLU A 324 -18.36 -4.06 25.23
C GLU A 324 -17.22 -3.76 24.25
N ILE A 325 -16.37 -4.76 23.96
CA ILE A 325 -15.33 -4.64 22.93
C ILE A 325 -16.01 -4.60 21.57
N ASP A 326 -15.75 -3.55 20.82
CA ASP A 326 -16.41 -3.20 19.58
C ASP A 326 -15.34 -2.79 18.55
N GLU A 327 -15.41 -3.33 17.33
CA GLU A 327 -14.43 -3.11 16.27
C GLU A 327 -14.24 -1.60 15.96
N TYR A 328 -15.35 -0.88 15.82
CA TYR A 328 -15.30 0.55 15.51
C TYR A 328 -14.75 1.38 16.68
N LYS A 329 -15.13 1.04 17.91
CA LYS A 329 -14.57 1.72 19.10
C LYS A 329 -13.08 1.44 19.26
N ALA A 330 -12.63 0.20 19.03
CA ALA A 330 -11.20 -0.15 19.08
C ALA A 330 -10.41 0.63 18.02
N ARG A 331 -10.92 0.72 16.79
CA ARG A 331 -10.38 1.55 15.71
C ARG A 331 -10.24 3.00 16.18
N ILE A 332 -11.33 3.64 16.57
CA ILE A 332 -11.34 5.05 17.00
C ILE A 332 -10.40 5.29 18.20
N PHE A 333 -10.31 4.31 19.10
CA PHE A 333 -9.42 4.41 20.25
C PHE A 333 -7.95 4.48 19.83
N VAL A 334 -7.48 3.53 18.99
CA VAL A 334 -6.07 3.49 18.57
C VAL A 334 -5.71 4.68 17.68
N ASP A 335 -6.62 5.11 16.81
CA ASP A 335 -6.45 6.31 15.96
C ASP A 335 -6.28 7.56 16.82
N ARG A 336 -7.08 7.70 17.88
CA ARG A 336 -6.96 8.80 18.85
C ARG A 336 -5.64 8.71 19.63
N ALA A 337 -5.28 7.51 20.10
CA ALA A 337 -4.06 7.30 20.86
C ALA A 337 -2.80 7.71 20.08
N ARG A 338 -2.78 7.51 18.75
CA ARG A 338 -1.72 8.01 17.86
C ARG A 338 -1.71 9.53 17.77
N ARG A 339 -2.89 10.14 17.53
CA ARG A 339 -3.04 11.60 17.38
C ARG A 339 -2.79 12.39 18.67
N GLU A 340 -2.71 11.74 19.84
CA GLU A 340 -2.25 12.36 21.07
C GLU A 340 -0.77 12.77 21.01
N ASN A 341 0.04 12.10 20.17
CA ASN A 341 1.42 12.51 19.96
C ASN A 341 1.48 13.63 18.90
N PRO A 342 2.08 14.80 19.21
CA PRO A 342 2.11 15.94 18.29
C PRO A 342 2.92 15.69 17.01
N ARG A 343 3.72 14.63 16.96
CA ARG A 343 4.40 14.21 15.72
C ARG A 343 3.48 13.47 14.76
N CYS A 344 2.36 12.90 15.22
CA CYS A 344 1.37 12.26 14.36
C CYS A 344 0.47 13.32 13.71
N PHE A 345 0.57 13.48 12.40
CA PHE A 345 -0.25 14.43 11.66
C PHE A 345 -1.40 13.79 10.88
N ASP A 346 -1.32 12.46 10.61
CA ASP A 346 -2.42 11.69 10.03
C ASP A 346 -2.23 10.18 10.31
N LEU A 347 -3.17 9.34 9.86
CA LEU A 347 -3.01 7.89 9.78
C LEU A 347 -2.24 7.52 8.51
N SER A 348 -1.61 6.34 8.46
CA SER A 348 -0.93 5.84 7.26
C SER A 348 -1.88 5.09 6.32
N PHE A 349 -2.98 4.58 6.87
CA PHE A 349 -4.11 3.96 6.15
C PHE A 349 -5.34 3.90 7.06
N GLU A 350 -6.47 3.49 6.51
CA GLU A 350 -7.68 3.30 7.28
C GLU A 350 -7.52 2.08 8.20
N THR A 351 -7.56 2.30 9.52
CA THR A 351 -7.32 1.26 10.52
C THR A 351 -8.30 0.08 10.36
N ILE A 352 -7.75 -1.10 10.26
CA ILE A 352 -8.45 -2.38 10.29
C ILE A 352 -8.57 -2.80 11.76
N ALA A 353 -9.78 -3.07 12.21
CA ALA A 353 -10.04 -3.67 13.53
C ALA A 353 -11.15 -4.71 13.34
N ALA A 354 -10.79 -5.98 13.40
CA ALA A 354 -11.66 -7.07 12.98
C ALA A 354 -11.75 -8.18 14.01
N LEU A 355 -12.96 -8.50 14.46
CA LEU A 355 -13.25 -9.58 15.39
C LEU A 355 -13.42 -10.91 14.66
N ASP A 356 -12.78 -11.93 15.17
CA ASP A 356 -12.97 -13.34 14.77
C ASP A 356 -13.10 -13.53 13.24
N ASP A 357 -14.29 -13.84 12.71
CA ASP A 357 -14.54 -14.12 11.30
C ASP A 357 -14.39 -12.89 10.37
N ASN A 358 -14.62 -11.65 10.87
CA ASN A 358 -14.32 -10.44 10.09
C ASN A 358 -12.83 -10.31 9.80
N ALA A 359 -11.96 -10.80 10.69
CA ALA A 359 -10.52 -10.79 10.50
C ALA A 359 -10.04 -11.71 9.35
N ALA A 360 -10.91 -12.60 8.85
CA ALA A 360 -10.61 -13.36 7.64
C ALA A 360 -10.68 -12.53 6.34
N MET A 361 -11.23 -11.32 6.41
CA MET A 361 -11.22 -10.32 5.33
C MET A 361 -10.01 -9.39 5.54
N MET A 362 -8.99 -9.52 4.71
CA MET A 362 -7.66 -8.91 4.93
C MET A 362 -7.68 -7.39 5.04
N HIS A 363 -8.60 -6.71 4.36
CA HIS A 363 -8.75 -5.25 4.31
C HIS A 363 -10.06 -4.77 4.94
N TYR A 364 -10.63 -5.53 5.89
CA TYR A 364 -11.86 -5.16 6.57
C TYR A 364 -11.64 -3.92 7.45
N ALA A 365 -12.31 -2.82 7.12
CA ALA A 365 -12.33 -1.61 7.93
C ALA A 365 -13.73 -1.41 8.54
N PRO A 366 -13.86 -1.41 9.88
CA PRO A 366 -15.15 -1.19 10.52
C PRO A 366 -15.59 0.26 10.38
N SER A 367 -16.89 0.48 10.21
CA SER A 367 -17.50 1.81 10.18
C SER A 367 -18.54 1.94 11.31
N GLU A 368 -18.99 3.16 11.57
CA GLU A 368 -20.03 3.41 12.56
C GLU A 368 -21.30 2.60 12.31
N THR A 369 -21.63 2.33 11.04
CA THR A 369 -22.84 1.61 10.63
C THR A 369 -22.61 0.15 10.28
N ASN A 370 -21.36 -0.29 10.19
CA ASN A 370 -20.99 -1.66 9.85
C ASN A 370 -19.78 -2.09 10.69
N HIS A 371 -20.04 -2.70 11.83
CA HIS A 371 -19.05 -3.24 12.74
C HIS A 371 -19.68 -4.33 13.61
N LYS A 372 -18.84 -5.11 14.26
CA LYS A 372 -19.22 -6.18 15.17
C LYS A 372 -18.82 -5.84 16.59
N THR A 373 -19.62 -6.29 17.54
CA THR A 373 -19.28 -6.28 18.97
C THR A 373 -18.96 -7.71 19.41
N ALA A 374 -17.94 -7.87 20.22
CA ALA A 374 -17.54 -9.18 20.73
C ALA A 374 -18.62 -9.78 21.65
N ASP A 375 -18.64 -11.08 21.70
CA ASP A 375 -19.47 -11.85 22.64
C ASP A 375 -18.60 -12.75 23.52
N LYS A 376 -19.24 -13.52 24.40
CA LYS A 376 -18.56 -14.44 25.31
C LYS A 376 -17.72 -15.54 24.62
N ASN A 377 -17.95 -15.79 23.32
CA ASN A 377 -17.24 -16.81 22.54
C ASN A 377 -16.14 -16.19 21.68
N SER A 378 -16.09 -14.87 21.56
CA SER A 378 -15.06 -14.18 20.80
C SER A 378 -13.68 -14.43 21.39
N GLN A 379 -12.71 -14.71 20.54
CA GLN A 379 -11.37 -15.09 20.96
C GLN A 379 -10.33 -14.04 20.62
N LEU A 380 -10.47 -13.36 19.47
CA LEU A 380 -9.43 -12.47 18.96
C LEU A 380 -10.00 -11.20 18.33
N LEU A 381 -9.18 -10.15 18.38
CA LEU A 381 -9.34 -8.91 17.63
C LEU A 381 -8.03 -8.66 16.86
N LEU A 382 -8.07 -8.76 15.54
CA LEU A 382 -6.98 -8.35 14.69
C LEU A 382 -7.05 -6.83 14.53
N VAL A 383 -5.95 -6.13 14.84
CA VAL A 383 -5.81 -4.69 14.58
C VAL A 383 -4.58 -4.46 13.74
N ASP A 384 -4.82 -3.91 12.56
CA ASP A 384 -3.81 -3.47 11.61
C ASP A 384 -3.93 -1.97 11.42
N SER A 385 -2.85 -1.24 11.72
CA SER A 385 -2.94 0.20 11.87
C SER A 385 -1.58 0.87 11.88
N GLY A 386 -1.56 2.12 11.45
CA GLY A 386 -0.35 2.93 11.44
C GLY A 386 -0.63 4.42 11.40
N GLY A 387 0.43 5.22 11.45
CA GLY A 387 0.35 6.67 11.41
C GLY A 387 1.40 7.31 10.53
N GLN A 388 1.06 8.49 10.02
CA GLN A 388 1.99 9.43 9.40
C GLN A 388 2.52 10.36 10.48
N TYR A 389 3.82 10.34 10.67
CA TYR A 389 4.49 11.14 11.69
C TYR A 389 5.54 12.06 11.05
N TYR A 390 5.79 13.22 11.65
CA TYR A 390 6.99 13.98 11.33
C TYR A 390 8.23 13.15 11.70
N GLY A 391 8.79 12.50 10.68
CA GLY A 391 9.93 11.60 10.79
C GLY A 391 9.67 10.13 10.47
N GLY A 392 8.53 9.76 9.86
CA GLY A 392 8.30 8.40 9.37
C GLY A 392 6.84 8.04 9.16
N THR A 393 6.65 6.87 8.59
CA THR A 393 5.37 6.18 8.40
C THR A 393 5.42 4.87 9.17
N THR A 394 4.35 4.50 9.88
CA THR A 394 4.26 3.22 10.58
C THR A 394 3.19 2.33 9.99
N ASP A 395 3.40 1.03 10.15
CA ASP A 395 2.52 -0.04 9.74
C ASP A 395 2.73 -1.21 10.67
N THR A 396 1.67 -1.66 11.38
CA THR A 396 1.81 -2.73 12.37
C THR A 396 0.50 -3.46 12.57
N THR A 397 0.52 -4.77 12.36
CA THR A 397 -0.58 -5.64 12.75
C THR A 397 -0.26 -6.40 14.02
N ARG A 398 -1.23 -6.44 14.93
CA ARG A 398 -1.30 -7.41 16.03
C ARG A 398 -2.66 -8.07 16.10
N THR A 399 -2.64 -9.37 16.36
CA THR A 399 -3.85 -10.11 16.75
C THR A 399 -3.89 -10.17 18.26
N PHE A 400 -4.76 -9.36 18.87
CA PHE A 400 -5.01 -9.31 20.31
C PHE A 400 -5.94 -10.44 20.73
N LEU A 401 -5.58 -11.18 21.76
CA LEU A 401 -6.43 -12.23 22.29
C LEU A 401 -7.34 -11.66 23.38
N ILE A 402 -8.61 -11.55 23.10
CA ILE A 402 -9.61 -10.94 23.99
C ILE A 402 -10.42 -12.00 24.77
N GLY A 403 -10.45 -13.23 24.26
CA GLY A 403 -11.17 -14.33 24.92
C GLY A 403 -10.55 -14.73 26.24
N LYS A 404 -11.37 -15.25 27.16
CA LYS A 404 -10.92 -15.85 28.42
C LYS A 404 -10.21 -17.18 28.15
N GLU A 405 -10.77 -17.95 27.25
CA GLU A 405 -10.20 -19.21 26.78
C GLU A 405 -9.88 -19.09 25.30
N ILE A 406 -8.69 -19.49 24.91
CA ILE A 406 -8.23 -19.50 23.51
C ILE A 406 -8.17 -20.95 23.09
N SER A 407 -8.83 -21.28 21.98
CA SER A 407 -8.87 -22.63 21.45
C SER A 407 -7.48 -23.09 20.99
N GLU A 408 -7.23 -24.39 21.05
CA GLU A 408 -5.96 -24.95 20.57
C GLU A 408 -5.75 -24.70 19.06
N GLU A 409 -6.82 -24.63 18.28
CA GLU A 409 -6.72 -24.27 16.84
C GLU A 409 -6.21 -22.83 16.67
N VAL A 410 -6.69 -21.87 17.45
CA VAL A 410 -6.22 -20.46 17.39
C VAL A 410 -4.77 -20.37 17.87
N LYS A 411 -4.40 -21.05 18.96
CA LYS A 411 -3.01 -21.06 19.45
C LYS A 411 -2.05 -21.66 18.41
N HIS A 412 -2.44 -22.77 17.81
CA HIS A 412 -1.67 -23.39 16.75
C HIS A 412 -1.41 -22.42 15.60
N ASP A 413 -2.46 -21.80 15.05
CA ASP A 413 -2.36 -20.90 13.90
C ASP A 413 -1.64 -19.58 14.25
N TYR A 414 -1.83 -19.07 15.47
CA TYR A 414 -1.09 -17.91 15.97
C TYR A 414 0.42 -18.20 16.05
N THR A 415 0.76 -19.36 16.61
CA THR A 415 2.18 -19.78 16.72
C THR A 415 2.78 -20.04 15.34
N LEU A 416 2.02 -20.63 14.44
CA LEU A 416 2.47 -20.86 13.06
C LEU A 416 2.75 -19.53 12.33
N THR A 417 1.87 -18.53 12.51
CA THR A 417 2.05 -17.17 11.98
C THR A 417 3.31 -16.53 12.56
N LEU A 418 3.54 -16.65 13.88
CA LEU A 418 4.74 -16.14 14.54
C LEU A 418 6.01 -16.81 14.00
N LYS A 419 6.02 -18.15 13.86
CA LYS A 419 7.15 -18.90 13.27
C LYS A 419 7.46 -18.43 11.85
N SER A 420 6.42 -18.21 11.05
CA SER A 420 6.52 -17.70 9.68
C SER A 420 7.22 -16.32 9.65
N GLN A 421 6.84 -15.44 10.56
CA GLN A 421 7.43 -14.11 10.71
C GLN A 421 8.89 -14.19 11.19
N ILE A 422 9.19 -15.01 12.21
CA ILE A 422 10.54 -15.22 12.74
C ILE A 422 11.46 -15.75 11.63
N ALA A 423 11.03 -16.75 10.87
CA ALA A 423 11.84 -17.39 9.85
C ALA A 423 12.32 -16.39 8.78
N LEU A 424 11.46 -15.46 8.37
CA LEU A 424 11.84 -14.42 7.42
C LEU A 424 12.68 -13.32 8.07
N SER A 425 12.29 -12.86 9.27
CA SER A 425 12.98 -11.78 10.00
C SER A 425 14.43 -12.12 10.38
N THR A 426 14.75 -13.39 10.53
CA THR A 426 16.11 -13.87 10.91
C THR A 426 16.96 -14.28 9.71
N THR A 427 16.44 -14.13 8.50
CA THR A 427 17.14 -14.54 7.29
C THR A 427 18.38 -13.67 7.03
N ILE A 428 19.52 -14.32 6.76
CA ILE A 428 20.71 -13.71 6.18
C ILE A 428 20.72 -14.07 4.69
N PHE A 429 21.02 -13.10 3.83
CA PHE A 429 20.96 -13.27 2.37
C PHE A 429 22.10 -12.51 1.68
N GLU A 430 22.49 -13.00 0.52
CA GLU A 430 23.55 -12.38 -0.28
C GLU A 430 23.01 -11.14 -1.00
N LYS A 431 23.87 -10.13 -1.17
CA LYS A 431 23.61 -8.98 -2.04
C LYS A 431 23.12 -9.45 -3.43
N GLY A 432 22.12 -8.80 -3.96
CA GLY A 432 21.46 -9.16 -5.23
C GLY A 432 20.16 -9.95 -5.04
N CYS A 433 19.85 -10.42 -3.81
CA CYS A 433 18.57 -11.07 -3.55
C CYS A 433 17.41 -10.06 -3.58
N SER A 434 16.29 -10.49 -4.14
CA SER A 434 15.01 -9.79 -4.07
C SER A 434 14.11 -10.41 -2.99
N GLY A 435 13.06 -9.68 -2.62
CA GLY A 435 12.05 -10.19 -1.70
C GLY A 435 11.31 -11.42 -2.23
N HIS A 436 11.18 -11.56 -3.56
CA HIS A 436 10.65 -12.76 -4.20
C HIS A 436 11.44 -14.03 -3.83
N SER A 437 12.77 -13.94 -3.84
CA SER A 437 13.63 -15.07 -3.45
C SER A 437 13.49 -15.45 -1.98
N LEU A 438 13.13 -14.50 -1.11
CA LEU A 438 13.07 -14.69 0.33
C LEU A 438 11.67 -15.00 0.89
N ASP A 439 10.60 -14.70 0.14
CA ASP A 439 9.21 -14.93 0.56
C ASP A 439 8.96 -16.39 0.99
N ILE A 440 9.63 -17.34 0.35
CA ILE A 440 9.53 -18.76 0.66
C ILE A 440 9.90 -19.08 2.13
N LYS A 441 10.73 -18.28 2.77
CA LYS A 441 11.12 -18.48 4.17
C LYS A 441 9.92 -18.44 5.12
N ALA A 442 8.98 -17.51 4.84
CA ALA A 442 7.75 -17.42 5.60
C ALA A 442 6.73 -18.48 5.15
N ARG A 443 6.55 -18.65 3.84
CA ARG A 443 5.52 -19.55 3.30
C ARG A 443 5.79 -21.01 3.54
N GLU A 444 7.04 -21.44 3.54
CA GLU A 444 7.40 -22.83 3.79
C GLU A 444 6.82 -23.35 5.12
N ILE A 445 6.76 -22.49 6.14
CA ILE A 445 6.17 -22.82 7.44
C ILE A 445 4.69 -23.13 7.29
N MET A 446 3.93 -22.30 6.57
CA MET A 446 2.51 -22.49 6.30
C MET A 446 2.24 -23.71 5.40
N TRP A 447 3.03 -23.88 4.35
CA TRP A 447 2.85 -24.97 3.38
C TRP A 447 3.08 -26.35 3.98
N LYS A 448 3.96 -26.48 4.98
CA LYS A 448 4.15 -27.74 5.73
C LYS A 448 2.87 -28.20 6.43
N GLU A 449 1.99 -27.29 6.78
CA GLU A 449 0.68 -27.54 7.39
C GLU A 449 -0.46 -27.53 6.37
N GLY A 450 -0.15 -27.42 5.07
CA GLY A 450 -1.16 -27.32 4.00
C GLY A 450 -1.94 -26.02 3.98
N LEU A 451 -1.43 -24.98 4.66
CA LEU A 451 -2.00 -23.63 4.70
C LEU A 451 -1.28 -22.71 3.72
N ASP A 452 -1.96 -21.66 3.27
CA ASP A 452 -1.38 -20.57 2.47
C ASP A 452 -2.24 -19.32 2.61
N TYR A 453 -1.61 -18.15 2.54
CA TYR A 453 -2.28 -16.85 2.49
C TYR A 453 -2.19 -16.24 1.08
N LYS A 454 -3.27 -15.58 0.62
CA LYS A 454 -3.43 -15.12 -0.77
C LYS A 454 -2.98 -13.67 -1.00
N CYS A 455 -2.17 -13.13 -0.10
CA CYS A 455 -1.54 -11.81 -0.19
C CYS A 455 -0.01 -11.91 -0.29
N GLY A 456 0.67 -10.78 -0.45
CA GLY A 456 2.11 -10.69 -0.24
C GLY A 456 2.46 -10.97 1.22
N THR A 457 3.71 -11.33 1.48
CA THR A 457 4.22 -11.47 2.85
C THR A 457 4.76 -10.14 3.39
N GLY A 458 4.86 -9.13 2.54
CA GLY A 458 5.27 -7.79 2.94
C GLY A 458 5.56 -6.87 1.76
N HIS A 459 5.73 -5.59 2.05
CA HIS A 459 5.94 -4.51 1.10
C HIS A 459 6.92 -3.47 1.67
N GLY A 460 7.53 -2.66 0.80
CA GLY A 460 8.30 -1.51 1.24
C GLY A 460 7.40 -0.46 1.93
N VAL A 461 7.99 0.30 2.84
CA VAL A 461 7.30 1.38 3.58
C VAL A 461 7.96 2.71 3.27
N GLY A 462 7.16 3.72 2.93
CA GLY A 462 7.62 5.06 2.64
C GLY A 462 8.07 5.83 3.88
N TYR A 463 8.68 6.99 3.65
CA TYR A 463 9.07 7.92 4.72
C TYR A 463 8.24 9.18 4.62
N MET A 464 7.29 9.37 5.55
CA MET A 464 6.26 10.41 5.44
C MET A 464 5.62 10.35 4.04
N SER A 465 5.22 9.15 3.61
CA SER A 465 4.78 8.86 2.25
C SER A 465 3.81 7.69 2.22
N CYS A 466 3.60 7.07 1.05
CA CYS A 466 2.76 5.89 0.90
C CYS A 466 3.19 4.78 1.87
N VAL A 467 2.23 4.16 2.54
CA VAL A 467 2.49 2.98 3.36
C VAL A 467 3.01 1.83 2.50
N HIS A 468 2.44 1.61 1.33
CA HIS A 468 2.96 0.69 0.32
C HIS A 468 3.93 1.41 -0.61
N GLU A 469 5.22 1.13 -0.50
CA GLU A 469 6.27 1.73 -1.32
C GLU A 469 7.11 0.64 -2.03
N GLY A 470 7.11 0.66 -3.36
CA GLY A 470 8.05 -0.15 -4.13
C GLY A 470 9.49 0.44 -4.12
N PRO A 471 10.45 -0.20 -4.80
CA PRO A 471 10.35 -1.35 -5.70
C PRO A 471 10.46 -2.72 -5.03
N ILE A 472 10.40 -2.80 -3.72
CA ILE A 472 10.63 -4.02 -2.95
C ILE A 472 9.33 -4.57 -2.34
N GLY A 473 9.26 -5.90 -2.20
CA GLY A 473 8.16 -6.59 -1.54
C GLY A 473 8.48 -8.07 -1.37
N PHE A 474 7.97 -8.70 -0.31
CA PHE A 474 7.99 -10.15 -0.17
C PHE A 474 6.77 -10.73 -0.85
N ARG A 475 6.97 -11.39 -1.99
CA ARG A 475 5.88 -11.96 -2.80
C ARG A 475 6.32 -13.25 -3.47
N PHE A 476 5.44 -14.24 -3.45
CA PHE A 476 5.70 -15.53 -4.10
C PHE A 476 5.48 -15.49 -5.62
N TYR A 477 4.51 -14.69 -6.10
CA TYR A 477 4.21 -14.56 -7.52
C TYR A 477 4.68 -13.23 -8.06
N ASP A 478 5.35 -13.26 -9.22
CA ASP A 478 5.60 -12.06 -9.99
C ASP A 478 4.27 -11.46 -10.47
N ARG A 479 4.13 -10.16 -10.34
CA ARG A 479 3.05 -9.40 -10.95
C ARG A 479 3.60 -8.70 -12.19
N PRO A 480 3.15 -9.09 -13.42
CA PRO A 480 3.72 -8.56 -14.68
C PRO A 480 3.65 -7.04 -14.81
N ASN A 481 2.75 -6.41 -14.07
CA ASN A 481 2.46 -4.97 -14.13
C ASN A 481 2.92 -4.21 -12.88
N ARG A 482 3.66 -4.84 -11.96
CA ARG A 482 4.18 -4.23 -10.75
C ARG A 482 5.70 -4.41 -10.64
N LEU A 483 6.41 -3.33 -10.31
CA LEU A 483 7.83 -3.37 -9.97
C LEU A 483 7.97 -3.45 -8.44
N ASP A 484 7.75 -4.63 -7.87
CA ASP A 484 7.92 -4.93 -6.44
C ASP A 484 8.89 -6.10 -6.20
N ASN A 485 9.71 -6.40 -7.19
CA ASN A 485 10.73 -7.46 -7.16
C ASN A 485 12.17 -6.89 -7.23
N GLY A 486 12.35 -5.68 -6.74
CA GLY A 486 13.67 -5.03 -6.69
C GLY A 486 14.64 -5.73 -5.74
N GLU A 487 15.93 -5.54 -6.00
CA GLU A 487 17.00 -5.97 -5.10
C GLU A 487 16.85 -5.31 -3.72
N LEU A 488 16.93 -6.10 -2.66
CA LEU A 488 16.97 -5.59 -1.30
C LEU A 488 18.35 -4.97 -1.00
N LYS A 489 18.33 -3.71 -0.54
CA LYS A 489 19.56 -2.92 -0.25
C LYS A 489 19.51 -2.37 1.17
N PRO A 490 20.67 -2.17 1.84
CA PRO A 490 20.73 -1.47 3.12
C PRO A 490 20.04 -0.12 3.07
N GLY A 491 19.19 0.17 4.07
CA GLY A 491 18.33 1.35 4.11
C GLY A 491 16.90 1.12 3.63
N HIS A 492 16.59 0.00 2.98
CA HIS A 492 15.22 -0.39 2.72
C HIS A 492 14.49 -0.73 4.02
N ILE A 493 13.24 -0.26 4.13
CA ILE A 493 12.29 -0.65 5.18
C ILE A 493 11.18 -1.45 4.52
N ILE A 494 10.92 -2.65 5.03
CA ILE A 494 9.98 -3.60 4.43
C ILE A 494 9.18 -4.29 5.53
N THR A 495 7.86 -4.50 5.34
CA THR A 495 7.03 -5.23 6.29
C THR A 495 7.26 -6.74 6.19
N VAL A 496 6.93 -7.46 7.25
CA VAL A 496 6.79 -8.92 7.27
C VAL A 496 5.50 -9.25 8.00
N GLU A 497 4.48 -9.68 7.24
CA GLU A 497 3.07 -9.75 7.66
C GLU A 497 2.38 -11.07 7.26
N PRO A 498 2.96 -12.24 7.54
CA PRO A 498 2.29 -13.49 7.28
C PRO A 498 0.99 -13.60 8.07
N GLY A 499 0.06 -14.42 7.57
CA GLY A 499 -1.21 -14.61 8.26
C GLY A 499 -1.90 -15.93 7.94
N VAL A 500 -2.88 -16.29 8.77
CA VAL A 500 -3.82 -17.39 8.55
C VAL A 500 -5.22 -16.81 8.47
N TYR A 501 -5.92 -17.07 7.39
CA TYR A 501 -7.25 -16.53 7.14
C TYR A 501 -8.21 -17.69 6.85
N LYS A 502 -9.08 -17.99 7.81
CA LYS A 502 -10.09 -19.05 7.72
C LYS A 502 -11.48 -18.44 7.55
N PRO A 503 -12.05 -18.42 6.32
CA PRO A 503 -13.37 -17.82 6.08
C PRO A 503 -14.42 -18.33 7.07
N HIS A 504 -15.24 -17.43 7.59
CA HIS A 504 -16.30 -17.69 8.57
C HIS A 504 -15.81 -18.23 9.92
N LYS A 505 -14.51 -18.17 10.21
CA LYS A 505 -13.93 -18.55 11.50
C LYS A 505 -13.16 -17.40 12.13
N TYR A 506 -11.96 -17.11 11.57
CA TYR A 506 -11.09 -16.03 12.06
C TYR A 506 -9.96 -15.71 11.08
N GLY A 507 -9.32 -14.58 11.32
CA GLY A 507 -8.05 -14.21 10.71
C GLY A 507 -7.01 -13.87 11.76
N ILE A 508 -5.76 -14.24 11.49
CA ILE A 508 -4.59 -13.93 12.32
C ILE A 508 -3.54 -13.33 11.40
N ARG A 509 -3.03 -12.14 11.72
CA ARG A 509 -1.86 -11.51 11.10
C ARG A 509 -0.95 -10.98 12.19
N LEU A 510 0.34 -11.18 12.03
CA LEU A 510 1.38 -10.61 12.89
C LEU A 510 2.37 -9.90 11.98
N GLU A 511 2.61 -8.63 12.24
CA GLU A 511 3.39 -7.79 11.35
C GLU A 511 4.44 -6.98 12.08
N ASN A 512 5.62 -6.90 11.49
CA ASN A 512 6.70 -6.01 11.89
C ASN A 512 7.31 -5.33 10.66
N ASN A 513 7.89 -4.17 10.86
CA ASN A 513 8.78 -3.52 9.91
C ASN A 513 10.21 -4.00 10.13
N LEU A 514 10.88 -4.31 9.04
CA LEU A 514 12.27 -4.73 8.99
C LEU A 514 13.12 -3.68 8.27
N LEU A 515 14.26 -3.33 8.84
CA LEU A 515 15.30 -2.54 8.18
C LEU A 515 16.36 -3.48 7.60
N VAL A 516 16.61 -3.37 6.30
CA VAL A 516 17.73 -4.08 5.66
C VAL A 516 19.04 -3.42 6.06
N LYS A 517 20.00 -4.20 6.51
CA LYS A 517 21.35 -3.75 6.88
C LYS A 517 22.43 -4.72 6.41
N GLU A 518 23.64 -4.22 6.27
CA GLU A 518 24.82 -5.06 6.03
C GLU A 518 25.08 -5.94 7.27
N ALA A 519 25.28 -7.23 7.06
CA ALA A 519 25.59 -8.19 8.11
C ALA A 519 27.10 -8.42 8.21
N PHE A 520 27.70 -8.91 7.14
CA PHE A 520 29.14 -9.17 7.04
C PHE A 520 29.56 -9.32 5.57
N THR A 521 30.87 -9.24 5.33
CA THR A 521 31.50 -9.52 4.03
C THR A 521 32.50 -10.65 4.16
N THR A 522 32.52 -11.57 3.18
CA THR A 522 33.47 -12.70 3.10
C THR A 522 34.15 -12.73 1.72
N SER A 523 34.96 -13.73 1.45
CA SER A 523 35.50 -13.99 0.12
C SER A 523 34.45 -14.34 -0.91
N ASP A 524 33.28 -14.82 -0.47
CA ASP A 524 32.20 -15.30 -1.33
C ASP A 524 31.19 -14.18 -1.68
N GLY A 525 31.16 -13.07 -0.91
CA GLY A 525 30.31 -11.94 -1.21
C GLY A 525 29.95 -11.06 0.01
N ILE A 526 29.04 -10.14 -0.23
CA ILE A 526 28.46 -9.26 0.79
C ILE A 526 27.11 -9.83 1.21
N PHE A 527 26.90 -9.95 2.52
CA PHE A 527 25.68 -10.50 3.09
C PHE A 527 24.91 -9.44 3.86
N TYR A 528 23.61 -9.45 3.69
CA TYR A 528 22.66 -8.58 4.36
C TYR A 528 21.81 -9.36 5.37
N SER A 529 21.20 -8.65 6.30
CA SER A 529 20.27 -9.16 7.30
C SER A 529 19.18 -8.15 7.57
N PHE A 530 18.20 -8.54 8.36
CA PHE A 530 17.15 -7.67 8.81
C PHE A 530 17.35 -7.26 10.28
N GLU A 531 16.95 -6.02 10.58
CA GLU A 531 16.74 -5.54 11.94
C GLU A 531 15.25 -5.24 12.12
N THR A 532 14.60 -5.89 13.08
CA THR A 532 13.20 -5.57 13.42
C THR A 532 13.13 -4.22 14.11
N ILE A 533 12.33 -3.31 13.58
CA ILE A 533 12.16 -1.94 14.07
C ILE A 533 10.75 -1.62 14.56
N THR A 534 9.84 -2.58 14.57
CA THR A 534 8.54 -2.46 15.24
C THR A 534 8.70 -2.87 16.69
N TYR A 535 8.17 -2.07 17.62
CA TYR A 535 8.34 -2.26 19.06
C TYR A 535 6.97 -2.42 19.75
N PHE A 536 6.41 -3.63 19.66
CA PHE A 536 5.22 -4.02 20.42
C PHE A 536 5.19 -5.54 20.63
N PRO A 537 5.01 -6.05 21.87
CA PRO A 537 5.14 -7.47 22.18
C PRO A 537 4.02 -8.32 21.54
N TYR A 538 4.27 -9.63 21.44
CA TYR A 538 3.28 -10.62 21.05
C TYR A 538 2.48 -11.10 22.27
N ASP A 539 1.22 -11.45 22.06
CA ASP A 539 0.38 -11.99 23.14
C ASP A 539 0.77 -13.45 23.47
N ARG A 540 1.38 -13.64 24.62
CA ARG A 540 1.89 -14.96 25.06
C ARG A 540 0.82 -16.03 25.18
N ARG A 541 -0.45 -15.64 25.37
CA ARG A 541 -1.57 -16.58 25.51
C ARG A 541 -1.88 -17.32 24.20
N GLY A 542 -1.47 -16.76 23.06
CA GLY A 542 -1.62 -17.37 21.75
C GLY A 542 -0.50 -18.32 21.36
N ILE A 543 0.53 -18.46 22.19
CA ILE A 543 1.73 -19.19 21.82
C ILE A 543 1.69 -20.61 22.41
N ASP A 544 1.70 -21.60 21.52
CA ASP A 544 1.99 -23.00 21.87
C ASP A 544 3.49 -23.23 21.87
N LEU A 545 4.08 -23.28 23.06
CA LEU A 545 5.52 -23.43 23.24
C LEU A 545 6.07 -24.76 22.71
N SER A 546 5.23 -25.77 22.56
CA SER A 546 5.63 -27.06 22.00
C SER A 546 5.97 -27.00 20.52
N LEU A 547 5.48 -26.00 19.80
CA LEU A 547 5.71 -25.78 18.38
C LEU A 547 6.96 -24.93 18.09
N LEU A 548 7.47 -24.19 19.10
CA LEU A 548 8.67 -23.36 18.93
C LEU A 548 9.94 -24.19 19.10
N THR A 549 10.97 -23.90 18.29
CA THR A 549 12.34 -24.36 18.58
C THR A 549 12.95 -23.52 19.71
N ASP A 550 14.12 -23.93 20.23
CA ASP A 550 14.83 -23.16 21.26
C ASP A 550 15.32 -21.82 20.69
N GLU A 551 15.76 -21.79 19.44
CA GLU A 551 16.20 -20.59 18.75
C GLU A 551 15.04 -19.60 18.52
N GLU A 552 13.85 -20.09 18.14
CA GLU A 552 12.65 -19.26 17.96
C GLU A 552 12.18 -18.68 19.31
N LEU A 553 12.22 -19.48 20.38
CA LEU A 553 11.90 -19.01 21.73
C LEU A 553 12.91 -17.97 22.23
N GLN A 554 14.21 -18.19 21.98
CA GLN A 554 15.24 -17.21 22.31
C GLN A 554 15.04 -15.91 21.55
N TRP A 555 14.79 -15.98 20.24
CA TRP A 555 14.50 -14.78 19.44
C TRP A 555 13.29 -13.99 20.00
N LEU A 556 12.23 -14.69 20.37
CA LEU A 556 11.03 -14.06 20.94
C LEU A 556 11.33 -13.36 22.26
N ASN A 557 12.10 -13.98 23.13
CA ASN A 557 12.51 -13.38 24.40
C ASN A 557 13.43 -12.16 24.19
N ASP A 558 14.38 -12.26 23.26
CA ASP A 558 15.25 -11.13 22.89
C ASP A 558 14.46 -9.97 22.30
N TYR A 559 13.47 -10.27 21.46
CA TYR A 559 12.57 -9.26 20.88
C TYR A 559 11.71 -8.58 21.97
N HIS A 560 11.14 -9.33 22.92
CA HIS A 560 10.39 -8.77 24.03
C HIS A 560 11.27 -7.88 24.92
N LYS A 561 12.47 -8.32 25.23
CA LYS A 561 13.46 -7.55 26.00
C LYS A 561 13.83 -6.25 25.29
N MET A 562 14.16 -6.30 24.00
CA MET A 562 14.44 -5.12 23.18
C MET A 562 13.24 -4.16 23.16
N THR A 563 12.03 -4.67 23.00
CA THR A 563 10.79 -3.89 23.01
C THR A 563 10.61 -3.16 24.34
N GLU A 564 10.81 -3.82 25.48
CA GLU A 564 10.75 -3.20 26.80
C GLU A 564 11.80 -2.09 26.94
N GLU A 565 13.06 -2.37 26.57
CA GLU A 565 14.16 -1.40 26.65
C GLU A 565 13.89 -0.13 25.84
N VAL A 566 13.31 -0.28 24.63
CA VAL A 566 13.00 0.84 23.73
C VAL A 566 11.78 1.62 24.20
N LEU A 567 10.73 0.94 24.62
CA LEU A 567 9.47 1.61 25.01
C LEU A 567 9.50 2.21 26.41
N LYS A 568 10.25 1.63 27.36
CA LYS A 568 10.27 2.03 28.77
C LYS A 568 10.54 3.52 29.01
N PRO A 569 11.49 4.17 28.31
CA PRO A 569 11.73 5.60 28.44
C PRO A 569 10.56 6.50 27.99
N LEU A 570 9.72 5.99 27.08
CA LEU A 570 8.57 6.72 26.50
C LEU A 570 7.25 6.37 27.19
N CYS A 571 7.25 5.31 27.98
CA CYS A 571 6.03 4.70 28.54
C CYS A 571 5.45 5.56 29.67
N PRO A 572 4.15 5.92 29.60
CA PRO A 572 3.44 6.52 30.70
C PRO A 572 3.51 5.63 31.97
N ARG A 573 3.61 6.25 33.16
CA ARG A 573 3.77 5.52 34.42
C ARG A 573 2.70 4.47 34.67
N GLU A 574 1.46 4.78 34.31
CA GLU A 574 0.29 3.92 34.45
C GLU A 574 0.34 2.68 33.53
N LEU A 575 1.18 2.69 32.51
CA LEU A 575 1.34 1.57 31.57
C LEU A 575 2.63 0.75 31.81
N LEU A 576 3.54 1.21 32.67
CA LEU A 576 4.82 0.53 32.90
C LEU A 576 4.66 -0.92 33.35
N SER A 577 3.79 -1.16 34.32
CA SER A 577 3.54 -2.53 34.83
C SER A 577 2.96 -3.45 33.75
N LEU A 578 2.12 -2.91 32.85
CA LEU A 578 1.59 -3.66 31.71
C LEU A 578 2.70 -3.99 30.71
N LEU A 579 3.54 -3.02 30.38
CA LEU A 579 4.69 -3.24 29.47
C LEU A 579 5.61 -4.33 30.01
N GLU A 580 6.01 -4.23 31.29
CA GLU A 580 6.87 -5.21 31.93
C GLU A 580 6.24 -6.60 31.98
N ASP A 581 4.92 -6.69 32.22
CA ASP A 581 4.24 -8.00 32.19
C ASP A 581 4.16 -8.58 30.77
N LEU A 582 3.84 -7.79 29.77
CA LEU A 582 3.75 -8.24 28.37
C LEU A 582 5.12 -8.71 27.83
N CYS A 583 6.20 -8.04 28.23
CA CYS A 583 7.58 -8.35 27.79
C CYS A 583 8.29 -9.40 28.68
N LYS A 584 7.62 -9.93 29.68
CA LYS A 584 8.23 -10.91 30.60
C LYS A 584 8.72 -12.15 29.87
N GLU A 585 9.93 -12.62 30.27
CA GLU A 585 10.55 -13.82 29.72
C GLU A 585 9.61 -15.03 29.73
N ILE A 586 9.53 -15.72 28.60
CA ILE A 586 8.76 -16.95 28.40
C ILE A 586 9.65 -18.15 28.64
N LYS A 587 9.21 -19.07 29.50
CA LYS A 587 9.93 -20.30 29.84
C LYS A 587 9.05 -21.50 29.52
N ARG A 588 9.70 -22.60 29.03
CA ARG A 588 9.03 -23.90 28.87
C ARG A 588 8.73 -24.53 30.22
#